data_a8083b74564a64c326e8e743092669af
#
_entry.id   a8083b74564a64c326e8e743092669af
#
_cell.length_a   1.000
_cell.length_b   1.000
_cell.length_c   1.000
_cell.angle_alpha   90.00
_cell.angle_beta   90.00
_cell.angle_gamma   90.00
#
_symmetry.space_group_name_H-M   'P 1'
#
loop_
_entity.id
_entity.type
_entity.pdbx_description
1 polymer ?
#
loop_
_entity_poly.entity_id
_entity_poly.type
_entity_poly.pdbx_seq_one_letter_code
_entity_poly.pdbx_strand_id
1 'polypeptide(L)'
;MNDISVIVPINEINKTIEDYFHKCIQSVLDQVVKPKNVYITIANNKPLTDFFDSWEKPKDLNIVVLKNEGKTDFCSQVNYAVENMDTEWFSILEVDDEYSKHWFKNVEQYVTHYDSIDIFLPLVVDVDSTNNFLGFTNESVWAMKFSEKLGVLDNNTLLNYQNYQMSGAVIRKSSYEDVGMLKPTIKLTFVYEFLLRGTYNDLQIMTIPKIGYKHTNMRELSLFWNYKHDEDIKLIPEEAEFWVGTAKKEYFFTYDRAIEYGN
;
A
#
# COMPACT_ATOMS: atom_id res chain seq x y z
N MET A 1 15.47 -10.21 12.10
CA MET A 1 15.15 -8.77 12.16
C MET A 1 13.64 -8.62 12.23
N ASN A 2 13.10 -8.29 13.40
CA ASN A 2 11.62 -8.22 13.59
C ASN A 2 11.17 -6.77 13.84
N ASP A 3 11.65 -5.83 13.03
CA ASP A 3 11.29 -4.41 13.18
C ASP A 3 10.37 -3.94 12.05
N ILE A 4 9.41 -4.80 11.68
CA ILE A 4 8.37 -4.53 10.70
C ILE A 4 7.03 -4.44 11.43
N SER A 5 6.27 -3.37 11.21
CA SER A 5 4.86 -3.27 11.60
C SER A 5 3.94 -3.43 10.39
N VAL A 6 2.75 -3.95 10.63
CA VAL A 6 1.66 -3.97 9.66
C VAL A 6 0.68 -2.85 9.99
N ILE A 7 0.21 -2.14 8.97
CA ILE A 7 -0.83 -1.11 9.08
C ILE A 7 -2.08 -1.63 8.36
N VAL A 8 -3.21 -1.66 9.07
CA VAL A 8 -4.53 -2.04 8.51
C VAL A 8 -5.47 -0.84 8.66
N PRO A 9 -5.66 -0.03 7.60
CA PRO A 9 -6.59 1.09 7.64
C PRO A 9 -8.03 0.62 7.42
N ILE A 10 -8.97 1.04 8.29
CA ILE A 10 -10.38 0.66 8.23
C ILE A 10 -11.27 1.88 8.42
N ASN A 11 -12.09 2.20 7.43
CA ASN A 11 -12.97 3.37 7.45
C ASN A 11 -14.42 3.07 7.79
N GLU A 12 -14.85 1.84 7.57
CA GLU A 12 -16.20 1.37 7.85
C GLU A 12 -16.19 -0.08 8.29
N ILE A 13 -17.27 -0.50 8.94
CA ILE A 13 -17.49 -1.89 9.33
C ILE A 13 -18.95 -2.30 9.01
N ASN A 14 -19.08 -3.42 8.35
CA ASN A 14 -20.31 -4.12 8.09
C ASN A 14 -19.99 -5.63 8.04
N LYS A 15 -20.99 -6.49 7.87
CA LYS A 15 -20.79 -7.93 7.89
C LYS A 15 -19.75 -8.41 6.85
N THR A 16 -19.76 -7.83 5.67
CA THR A 16 -18.82 -8.20 4.60
C THR A 16 -17.39 -7.78 4.94
N ILE A 17 -17.20 -6.55 5.45
CA ILE A 17 -15.88 -6.04 5.87
C ILE A 17 -15.38 -6.82 7.09
N GLU A 18 -16.24 -7.22 8.02
CA GLU A 18 -15.89 -8.08 9.14
C GLU A 18 -15.32 -9.43 8.66
N ASP A 19 -15.98 -10.07 7.68
CA ASP A 19 -15.55 -11.35 7.12
C ASP A 19 -14.19 -11.20 6.40
N TYR A 20 -13.95 -10.10 5.69
CA TYR A 20 -12.64 -9.78 5.10
C TYR A 20 -11.59 -9.51 6.17
N PHE A 21 -11.91 -8.68 7.16
CA PHE A 21 -11.01 -8.37 8.26
C PHE A 21 -10.49 -9.61 8.98
N HIS A 22 -11.35 -10.60 9.21
CA HIS A 22 -10.92 -11.86 9.82
C HIS A 22 -9.91 -12.61 8.96
N LYS A 23 -10.09 -12.67 7.63
CA LYS A 23 -9.12 -13.28 6.71
C LYS A 23 -7.82 -12.48 6.65
N CYS A 24 -7.92 -11.16 6.59
CA CYS A 24 -6.81 -10.23 6.62
C CYS A 24 -5.92 -10.49 7.85
N ILE A 25 -6.49 -10.48 9.07
CA ILE A 25 -5.75 -10.74 10.30
C ILE A 25 -5.24 -12.18 10.37
N GLN A 26 -6.00 -13.16 9.87
CA GLN A 26 -5.54 -14.55 9.79
C GLN A 26 -4.28 -14.67 8.92
N SER A 27 -4.19 -13.92 7.81
CA SER A 27 -3.01 -13.92 6.94
C SER A 27 -1.75 -13.39 7.64
N VAL A 28 -1.92 -12.47 8.61
CA VAL A 28 -0.83 -12.00 9.48
C VAL A 28 -0.46 -13.05 10.53
N LEU A 29 -1.48 -13.71 11.11
CA LEU A 29 -1.27 -14.82 12.04
C LEU A 29 -0.53 -16.01 11.41
N ASP A 30 -0.73 -16.24 10.12
CA ASP A 30 -0.13 -17.37 9.40
C ASP A 30 1.31 -17.07 8.94
N GLN A 31 1.81 -15.84 9.11
CA GLN A 31 3.18 -15.51 8.74
C GLN A 31 4.20 -16.37 9.49
N VAL A 32 5.18 -16.91 8.76
CA VAL A 32 6.31 -17.66 9.35
C VAL A 32 7.19 -16.76 10.22
N VAL A 33 7.39 -15.53 9.79
CA VAL A 33 8.01 -14.47 10.60
C VAL A 33 6.93 -13.45 10.92
N LYS A 34 6.61 -13.29 12.20
CA LYS A 34 5.57 -12.35 12.64
C LYS A 34 6.06 -10.91 12.55
N PRO A 35 5.18 -9.95 12.22
CA PRO A 35 5.50 -8.54 12.43
C PRO A 35 5.65 -8.23 13.93
N LYS A 36 6.37 -7.15 14.26
CA LYS A 36 6.52 -6.68 15.64
C LYS A 36 5.20 -6.16 16.20
N ASN A 37 4.50 -5.34 15.40
CA ASN A 37 3.20 -4.77 15.76
C ASN A 37 2.23 -4.86 14.57
N VAL A 38 0.93 -4.83 14.88
CA VAL A 38 -0.14 -4.62 13.93
C VAL A 38 -0.91 -3.38 14.36
N TYR A 39 -0.81 -2.30 13.61
CA TYR A 39 -1.55 -1.06 13.84
C TYR A 39 -2.82 -1.08 13.01
N ILE A 40 -3.96 -1.13 13.68
CA ILE A 40 -5.26 -1.01 13.03
C ILE A 40 -5.72 0.44 13.22
N THR A 41 -5.76 1.22 12.15
CA THR A 41 -6.26 2.58 12.18
C THR A 41 -7.73 2.62 11.81
N ILE A 42 -8.55 3.16 12.69
CA ILE A 42 -9.99 3.26 12.49
C ILE A 42 -10.47 4.71 12.54
N ALA A 43 -11.51 5.02 11.76
CA ALA A 43 -12.25 6.25 11.96
C ALA A 43 -12.88 6.26 13.34
N ASN A 44 -12.80 7.38 14.07
CA ASN A 44 -13.43 7.51 15.38
C ASN A 44 -14.95 7.68 15.25
N ASN A 45 -15.64 6.60 14.88
CA ASN A 45 -17.10 6.54 14.83
C ASN A 45 -17.61 5.36 15.65
N LYS A 46 -18.88 5.45 16.06
CA LYS A 46 -19.48 4.49 16.99
C LYS A 46 -19.47 3.05 16.47
N PRO A 47 -19.83 2.73 15.20
CA PRO A 47 -19.81 1.34 14.72
C PRO A 47 -18.44 0.69 14.79
N LEU A 48 -17.38 1.37 14.35
CA LEU A 48 -16.00 0.87 14.40
C LEU A 48 -15.51 0.75 15.85
N THR A 49 -15.78 1.75 16.67
CA THR A 49 -15.37 1.73 18.08
C THR A 49 -16.02 0.57 18.83
N ASP A 50 -17.35 0.40 18.71
CA ASP A 50 -18.09 -0.69 19.37
C ASP A 50 -17.58 -2.07 18.91
N PHE A 51 -17.27 -2.22 17.61
CA PHE A 51 -16.70 -3.47 17.08
C PHE A 51 -15.35 -3.77 17.69
N PHE A 52 -14.39 -2.84 17.62
CA PHE A 52 -13.03 -3.07 18.10
C PHE A 52 -12.91 -3.12 19.62
N ASP A 53 -13.79 -2.46 20.37
CA ASP A 53 -13.83 -2.56 21.82
C ASP A 53 -14.36 -3.94 22.30
N SER A 54 -15.18 -4.63 21.47
CA SER A 54 -15.69 -5.98 21.74
C SER A 54 -14.89 -7.11 21.08
N TRP A 55 -14.01 -6.78 20.12
CA TRP A 55 -13.25 -7.79 19.37
C TRP A 55 -12.14 -8.42 20.22
N GLU A 56 -12.14 -9.75 20.30
CA GLU A 56 -11.09 -10.50 20.96
C GLU A 56 -9.83 -10.56 20.10
N LYS A 57 -8.81 -9.81 20.49
CA LYS A 57 -7.53 -9.75 19.79
C LYS A 57 -6.79 -11.09 19.89
N PRO A 58 -6.23 -11.61 18.77
CA PRO A 58 -5.33 -12.75 18.83
C PRO A 58 -4.14 -12.49 19.75
N LYS A 59 -3.84 -13.43 20.64
CA LYS A 59 -2.75 -13.31 21.63
C LYS A 59 -1.35 -13.37 21.02
N ASP A 60 -1.22 -13.96 19.82
CA ASP A 60 0.05 -14.15 19.12
C ASP A 60 0.51 -12.93 18.32
N LEU A 61 -0.28 -11.85 18.31
CA LEU A 61 0.03 -10.60 17.66
C LEU A 61 -0.07 -9.44 18.66
N ASN A 62 0.90 -8.53 18.58
CA ASN A 62 0.81 -7.26 19.32
C ASN A 62 -0.03 -6.27 18.50
N ILE A 63 -1.32 -6.16 18.83
CA ILE A 63 -2.29 -5.35 18.08
C ILE A 63 -2.60 -4.05 18.83
N VAL A 64 -2.34 -2.94 18.15
CA VAL A 64 -2.65 -1.59 18.59
C VAL A 64 -3.76 -1.02 17.73
N VAL A 65 -4.90 -0.67 18.33
CA VAL A 65 -5.99 0.02 17.64
C VAL A 65 -5.84 1.51 17.84
N LEU A 66 -5.66 2.24 16.74
CA LEU A 66 -5.53 3.70 16.73
C LEU A 66 -6.83 4.33 16.25
N LYS A 67 -7.48 5.13 17.11
CA LYS A 67 -8.70 5.87 16.79
C LYS A 67 -8.29 7.23 16.18
N ASN A 68 -8.53 7.41 14.88
CA ASN A 68 -8.20 8.65 14.19
C ASN A 68 -9.38 9.61 14.26
N GLU A 69 -9.16 10.76 14.91
CA GLU A 69 -10.15 11.84 15.03
C GLU A 69 -10.09 12.84 13.86
N GLY A 70 -9.08 12.72 13.01
CA GLY A 70 -8.87 13.59 11.86
C GLY A 70 -9.56 13.11 10.60
N LYS A 71 -8.88 13.32 9.47
CA LYS A 71 -9.32 12.79 8.18
C LYS A 71 -9.19 11.28 8.14
N THR A 72 -10.18 10.61 7.59
CA THR A 72 -10.30 9.14 7.61
C THR A 72 -10.21 8.50 6.23
N ASP A 73 -9.79 9.26 5.21
CA ASP A 73 -9.42 8.67 3.92
C ASP A 73 -8.21 7.73 4.07
N PHE A 74 -8.02 6.84 3.11
CA PHE A 74 -6.98 5.83 3.15
C PHE A 74 -5.58 6.41 3.43
N CYS A 75 -5.18 7.46 2.69
CA CYS A 75 -3.87 8.10 2.86
C CYS A 75 -3.68 8.66 4.27
N SER A 76 -4.71 9.35 4.79
CA SER A 76 -4.69 9.94 6.13
C SER A 76 -4.62 8.88 7.23
N GLN A 77 -5.31 7.74 7.06
CA GLN A 77 -5.25 6.61 8.01
C GLN A 77 -3.86 5.96 8.02
N VAL A 78 -3.26 5.74 6.85
CA VAL A 78 -1.89 5.19 6.76
C VAL A 78 -0.89 6.15 7.37
N ASN A 79 -0.94 7.44 7.02
CA ASN A 79 -0.03 8.46 7.56
C ASN A 79 -0.13 8.53 9.08
N TYR A 80 -1.35 8.53 9.62
CA TYR A 80 -1.59 8.53 11.06
C TYR A 80 -0.97 7.33 11.78
N ALA A 81 -1.05 6.13 11.18
CA ALA A 81 -0.37 4.96 11.73
C ALA A 81 1.15 5.13 11.73
N VAL A 82 1.72 5.61 10.61
CA VAL A 82 3.18 5.82 10.49
C VAL A 82 3.70 6.81 11.54
N GLU A 83 2.97 7.91 11.79
CA GLU A 83 3.32 8.90 12.81
C GLU A 83 3.30 8.32 14.23
N ASN A 84 2.50 7.27 14.48
CA ASN A 84 2.32 6.66 15.81
C ASN A 84 3.07 5.33 16.00
N MET A 85 3.84 4.86 15.01
CA MET A 85 4.59 3.61 15.12
C MET A 85 6.07 3.84 15.49
N ASP A 86 6.66 2.82 16.11
CA ASP A 86 8.04 2.83 16.61
C ASP A 86 9.02 1.92 15.83
N THR A 87 8.56 1.28 14.75
CA THR A 87 9.38 0.37 13.94
C THR A 87 10.07 1.07 12.78
N GLU A 88 11.22 0.52 12.35
CA GLU A 88 11.96 1.02 11.19
C GLU A 88 11.22 0.80 9.87
N TRP A 89 10.47 -0.31 9.80
CA TRP A 89 9.78 -0.72 8.59
C TRP A 89 8.29 -0.91 8.83
N PHE A 90 7.50 -0.68 7.78
CA PHE A 90 6.08 -1.00 7.83
C PHE A 90 5.60 -1.59 6.51
N SER A 91 4.44 -2.24 6.56
CA SER A 91 3.73 -2.75 5.40
C SER A 91 2.25 -2.42 5.52
N ILE A 92 1.63 -2.05 4.40
CA ILE A 92 0.20 -1.73 4.34
C ILE A 92 -0.55 -3.00 3.92
N LEU A 93 -1.54 -3.37 4.70
CA LEU A 93 -2.46 -4.47 4.42
C LEU A 93 -3.88 -3.93 4.33
N GLU A 94 -4.46 -3.97 3.14
CA GLU A 94 -5.86 -3.59 2.95
C GLU A 94 -6.79 -4.64 3.58
N VAL A 95 -7.93 -4.21 4.09
CA VAL A 95 -8.82 -5.05 4.90
C VAL A 95 -9.40 -6.26 4.17
N ASP A 96 -9.47 -6.18 2.85
CA ASP A 96 -9.99 -7.21 1.94
C ASP A 96 -8.91 -8.06 1.28
N ASP A 97 -7.65 -7.88 1.68
CA ASP A 97 -6.48 -8.52 1.11
C ASP A 97 -5.78 -9.46 2.10
N GLU A 98 -4.81 -10.22 1.61
CA GLU A 98 -4.08 -11.20 2.41
C GLU A 98 -2.59 -11.24 2.04
N TYR A 99 -1.72 -11.40 3.05
CA TYR A 99 -0.32 -11.74 2.80
C TYR A 99 -0.16 -13.21 2.42
N SER A 100 0.84 -13.52 1.60
CA SER A 100 1.32 -14.89 1.48
C SER A 100 2.14 -15.27 2.72
N LYS A 101 2.01 -16.53 3.15
CA LYS A 101 2.57 -17.07 4.41
C LYS A 101 4.06 -16.78 4.65
N HIS A 102 4.85 -16.62 3.60
CA HIS A 102 6.30 -16.46 3.70
C HIS A 102 6.78 -15.03 3.40
N TRP A 103 5.86 -14.06 3.28
CA TRP A 103 6.22 -12.73 2.80
C TRP A 103 7.28 -12.06 3.69
N PHE A 104 7.06 -11.90 4.98
CA PHE A 104 8.03 -11.24 5.86
C PHE A 104 9.33 -12.02 6.02
N LYS A 105 9.29 -13.36 5.93
CA LYS A 105 10.53 -14.15 5.86
C LYS A 105 11.35 -13.84 4.61
N ASN A 106 10.68 -13.67 3.45
CA ASN A 106 11.37 -13.31 2.22
C ASN A 106 11.97 -11.90 2.32
N VAL A 107 11.18 -10.93 2.82
CA VAL A 107 11.65 -9.56 3.01
C VAL A 107 12.85 -9.49 3.94
N GLU A 108 12.84 -10.22 5.07
CA GLU A 108 13.97 -10.26 6.00
C GLU A 108 15.28 -10.69 5.33
N GLN A 109 15.21 -11.66 4.42
CA GLN A 109 16.37 -12.08 3.64
C GLN A 109 16.87 -10.97 2.72
N TYR A 110 15.96 -10.24 2.07
CA TYR A 110 16.31 -9.16 1.15
C TYR A 110 16.85 -7.94 1.88
N VAL A 111 16.23 -7.50 2.97
CA VAL A 111 16.71 -6.39 3.81
C VAL A 111 18.12 -6.64 4.30
N THR A 112 18.48 -7.89 4.61
CA THR A 112 19.83 -8.25 5.08
C THR A 112 20.88 -8.13 3.98
N HIS A 113 20.51 -8.30 2.70
CA HIS A 113 21.45 -8.30 1.58
C HIS A 113 21.45 -6.99 0.78
N TYR A 114 20.40 -6.18 0.90
CA TYR A 114 20.16 -4.96 0.13
C TYR A 114 19.80 -3.81 1.07
N ASP A 115 20.77 -3.36 1.85
CA ASP A 115 20.61 -2.32 2.89
C ASP A 115 20.28 -0.92 2.34
N SER A 116 20.63 -0.68 1.06
CA SER A 116 20.33 0.58 0.36
C SER A 116 18.91 0.67 -0.20
N ILE A 117 18.11 -0.40 -0.10
CA ILE A 117 16.74 -0.39 -0.59
C ILE A 117 15.80 0.25 0.45
N ASP A 118 14.93 1.13 0.01
CA ASP A 118 13.95 1.83 0.83
C ASP A 118 12.57 1.18 0.80
N ILE A 119 12.22 0.54 -0.33
CA ILE A 119 10.92 -0.09 -0.53
C ILE A 119 11.09 -1.44 -1.21
N PHE A 120 10.54 -2.48 -0.61
CA PHE A 120 10.44 -3.81 -1.20
C PHE A 120 9.00 -4.09 -1.63
N LEU A 121 8.78 -4.21 -2.94
CA LEU A 121 7.47 -4.55 -3.50
C LEU A 121 7.31 -6.07 -3.60
N PRO A 122 6.14 -6.64 -3.27
CA PRO A 122 5.83 -8.04 -3.56
C PRO A 122 5.48 -8.24 -5.04
N LEU A 123 5.57 -9.47 -5.55
CA LEU A 123 4.67 -9.87 -6.62
C LEU A 123 3.27 -10.02 -6.02
N VAL A 124 2.31 -9.32 -6.61
CA VAL A 124 0.91 -9.36 -6.19
C VAL A 124 0.13 -10.32 -7.09
N VAL A 125 -0.65 -11.19 -6.50
CA VAL A 125 -1.66 -12.01 -7.21
C VAL A 125 -2.98 -11.28 -7.13
N ASP A 126 -3.52 -10.90 -8.27
CA ASP A 126 -4.85 -10.31 -8.36
C ASP A 126 -5.89 -11.43 -8.51
N VAL A 127 -6.92 -11.38 -7.67
CA VAL A 127 -8.07 -12.31 -7.71
C VAL A 127 -9.38 -11.51 -7.72
N ASP A 128 -10.46 -12.14 -8.22
CA ASP A 128 -11.80 -11.57 -8.09
C ASP A 128 -12.43 -11.90 -6.71
N SER A 129 -13.63 -11.39 -6.46
CA SER A 129 -14.38 -11.62 -5.21
C SER A 129 -14.71 -13.10 -4.93
N THR A 130 -14.61 -13.96 -5.95
CA THR A 130 -14.79 -15.43 -5.85
C THR A 130 -13.45 -16.18 -5.80
N ASN A 131 -12.34 -15.44 -5.67
CA ASN A 131 -10.97 -15.95 -5.59
C ASN A 131 -10.48 -16.61 -6.90
N ASN A 132 -11.05 -16.25 -8.05
CA ASN A 132 -10.48 -16.65 -9.34
C ASN A 132 -9.28 -15.76 -9.68
N PHE A 133 -8.25 -16.37 -10.21
CA PHE A 133 -7.04 -15.67 -10.64
C PHE A 133 -7.32 -14.73 -11.82
N LEU A 134 -6.88 -13.48 -11.72
CA LEU A 134 -7.00 -12.45 -12.76
C LEU A 134 -5.65 -12.13 -13.41
N GLY A 135 -4.57 -12.09 -12.63
CA GLY A 135 -3.27 -11.70 -13.13
C GLY A 135 -2.23 -11.50 -12.03
N PHE A 136 -1.10 -10.93 -12.42
CA PHE A 136 -0.06 -10.48 -11.51
C PHE A 136 0.18 -8.98 -11.66
N THR A 137 0.57 -8.33 -10.58
CA THR A 137 1.03 -6.94 -10.55
C THR A 137 2.45 -6.89 -9.98
N ASN A 138 3.21 -5.83 -10.29
CA ASN A 138 4.62 -5.63 -9.95
C ASN A 138 5.62 -6.56 -10.68
N GLU A 139 5.19 -7.34 -11.65
CA GLU A 139 6.06 -8.27 -12.38
C GLU A 139 6.85 -7.62 -13.54
N SER A 140 6.34 -6.51 -14.07
CA SER A 140 6.84 -5.93 -15.33
C SER A 140 8.30 -5.48 -15.28
N VAL A 141 8.80 -5.06 -14.11
CA VAL A 141 10.22 -4.71 -13.92
C VAL A 141 11.14 -5.89 -14.26
N TRP A 142 10.70 -7.10 -13.96
CA TRP A 142 11.41 -8.35 -14.24
C TRP A 142 11.43 -8.70 -15.71
N ALA A 143 10.33 -8.50 -16.40
CA ALA A 143 10.20 -8.81 -17.81
C ALA A 143 10.97 -7.83 -18.70
N MET A 144 11.16 -6.60 -18.24
CA MET A 144 11.71 -5.51 -19.05
C MET A 144 13.23 -5.32 -18.94
N LYS A 145 13.87 -5.78 -17.86
CA LYS A 145 15.29 -5.50 -17.60
C LYS A 145 16.06 -6.73 -17.15
N PHE A 146 16.87 -7.28 -18.06
CA PHE A 146 17.95 -8.20 -17.73
C PHE A 146 19.25 -7.40 -17.52
N SER A 147 19.43 -6.81 -16.34
CA SER A 147 20.62 -6.04 -16.00
C SER A 147 20.97 -6.22 -14.53
N GLU A 148 22.09 -5.66 -14.10
CA GLU A 148 22.52 -5.62 -12.69
C GLU A 148 21.50 -4.95 -11.76
N LYS A 149 20.63 -4.10 -12.34
CA LYS A 149 19.50 -3.44 -11.66
C LYS A 149 18.17 -4.18 -11.81
N LEU A 150 18.21 -5.48 -12.05
CA LEU A 150 17.02 -6.30 -12.18
C LEU A 150 16.16 -6.18 -10.91
N GLY A 151 14.88 -5.89 -11.09
CA GLY A 151 13.93 -5.70 -10.00
C GLY A 151 13.91 -4.30 -9.38
N VAL A 152 14.84 -3.40 -9.74
CA VAL A 152 14.82 -2.01 -9.27
C VAL A 152 13.93 -1.17 -10.17
N LEU A 153 12.98 -0.49 -9.56
CA LEU A 153 12.05 0.43 -10.21
C LEU A 153 12.71 1.79 -10.37
N ASP A 154 12.69 2.34 -11.58
CA ASP A 154 13.20 3.68 -11.86
C ASP A 154 12.09 4.62 -12.36
N ASN A 155 12.40 5.89 -12.33
CA ASN A 155 11.51 6.96 -12.72
C ASN A 155 11.05 6.86 -14.18
N ASN A 156 11.96 6.49 -15.10
CA ASN A 156 11.62 6.33 -16.51
C ASN A 156 10.64 5.17 -16.73
N THR A 157 10.79 4.09 -15.99
CA THR A 157 9.84 2.96 -16.03
C THR A 157 8.46 3.41 -15.57
N LEU A 158 8.37 4.17 -14.46
CA LEU A 158 7.10 4.69 -13.94
C LEU A 158 6.42 5.68 -14.88
N LEU A 159 7.17 6.53 -15.57
CA LEU A 159 6.60 7.48 -16.54
C LEU A 159 5.96 6.78 -17.75
N ASN A 160 6.46 5.59 -18.09
CA ASN A 160 5.97 4.81 -19.24
C ASN A 160 5.01 3.68 -18.84
N TYR A 161 5.05 3.24 -17.58
CA TYR A 161 4.23 2.14 -17.09
C TYR A 161 3.72 2.44 -15.68
N GLN A 162 2.41 2.39 -15.49
CA GLN A 162 1.74 2.91 -14.30
C GLN A 162 1.12 1.83 -13.40
N ASN A 163 1.13 0.57 -13.84
CA ASN A 163 0.48 -0.51 -13.12
C ASN A 163 1.38 -1.12 -12.04
N TYR A 164 1.65 -0.32 -11.00
CA TYR A 164 2.35 -0.76 -9.79
C TYR A 164 1.45 -0.60 -8.59
N GLN A 165 1.57 -1.54 -7.66
CA GLN A 165 0.87 -1.52 -6.38
C GLN A 165 1.88 -1.46 -5.23
N MET A 166 1.51 -0.70 -4.21
CA MET A 166 2.27 -0.55 -2.98
C MET A 166 1.67 -1.36 -1.82
N SER A 167 0.49 -1.95 -2.04
CA SER A 167 -0.16 -2.84 -1.09
C SER A 167 0.72 -4.08 -0.86
N GLY A 168 0.96 -4.41 0.39
CA GLY A 168 1.91 -5.46 0.78
C GLY A 168 3.39 -5.07 0.69
N ALA A 169 3.74 -3.89 0.15
CA ALA A 169 5.12 -3.42 0.15
C ALA A 169 5.65 -3.28 1.58
N VAL A 170 6.95 -3.54 1.77
CA VAL A 170 7.64 -3.20 3.03
C VAL A 170 8.47 -1.96 2.79
N ILE A 171 8.19 -0.92 3.56
CA ILE A 171 8.63 0.45 3.34
C ILE A 171 9.43 0.92 4.55
N ARG A 172 10.59 1.55 4.32
CA ARG A 172 11.37 2.18 5.37
C ARG A 172 10.67 3.45 5.83
N LYS A 173 10.37 3.53 7.13
CA LYS A 173 9.62 4.65 7.72
C LYS A 173 10.28 6.00 7.44
N SER A 174 11.57 6.15 7.72
CA SER A 174 12.29 7.41 7.49
C SER A 174 12.21 7.86 6.03
N SER A 175 12.43 6.96 5.08
CA SER A 175 12.35 7.26 3.65
C SER A 175 10.95 7.69 3.20
N TYR A 176 9.92 7.07 3.79
CA TYR A 176 8.52 7.45 3.55
C TYR A 176 8.20 8.87 4.08
N GLU A 177 8.69 9.20 5.27
CA GLU A 177 8.53 10.51 5.90
C GLU A 177 9.32 11.59 5.15
N ASP A 178 10.57 11.31 4.77
CA ASP A 178 11.46 12.25 4.08
C ASP A 178 10.90 12.70 2.72
N VAL A 179 10.24 11.82 1.98
CA VAL A 179 9.60 12.20 0.71
C VAL A 179 8.19 12.78 0.89
N GLY A 180 7.70 12.92 2.12
CA GLY A 180 6.45 13.62 2.44
C GLY A 180 5.19 12.75 2.42
N MET A 181 5.31 11.45 2.67
CA MET A 181 4.21 10.50 2.89
C MET A 181 3.18 10.43 1.74
N LEU A 182 2.07 9.72 1.90
CA LEU A 182 0.97 9.71 0.92
C LEU A 182 0.20 11.03 0.97
N LYS A 183 -0.24 11.53 -0.21
CA LYS A 183 -1.00 12.77 -0.34
C LYS A 183 -2.50 12.53 -0.40
N PRO A 184 -3.28 12.91 0.63
CA PRO A 184 -4.73 12.70 0.66
C PRO A 184 -5.51 13.50 -0.40
N THR A 185 -4.88 14.49 -1.02
CA THR A 185 -5.47 15.31 -2.09
C THR A 185 -5.57 14.58 -3.42
N ILE A 186 -4.75 13.53 -3.63
CA ILE A 186 -4.78 12.72 -4.84
C ILE A 186 -5.67 11.51 -4.59
N LYS A 187 -6.79 11.41 -5.32
CA LYS A 187 -7.86 10.45 -5.02
C LYS A 187 -7.54 9.01 -5.40
N LEU A 188 -7.21 8.76 -6.66
CA LEU A 188 -7.08 7.39 -7.19
C LEU A 188 -5.64 6.98 -7.48
N THR A 189 -4.77 7.95 -7.76
CA THR A 189 -3.41 7.70 -8.22
C THR A 189 -2.35 8.06 -7.18
N PHE A 190 -2.72 8.08 -5.89
CA PHE A 190 -1.82 8.45 -4.80
C PHE A 190 -0.62 7.49 -4.68
N VAL A 191 -0.79 6.20 -4.98
CA VAL A 191 0.31 5.23 -5.04
C VAL A 191 1.27 5.56 -6.19
N TYR A 192 0.73 5.82 -7.37
CA TYR A 192 1.53 6.17 -8.54
C TYR A 192 2.30 7.49 -8.33
N GLU A 193 1.64 8.50 -7.77
CA GLU A 193 2.29 9.77 -7.40
C GLU A 193 3.42 9.54 -6.40
N PHE A 194 3.16 8.76 -5.35
CA PHE A 194 4.16 8.47 -4.32
C PHE A 194 5.40 7.78 -4.90
N LEU A 195 5.21 6.76 -5.77
CA LEU A 195 6.31 6.05 -6.41
C LEU A 195 7.12 6.97 -7.35
N LEU A 196 6.45 7.83 -8.12
CA LEU A 196 7.10 8.84 -8.98
C LEU A 196 7.95 9.79 -8.13
N ARG A 197 7.38 10.36 -7.09
CA ARG A 197 8.04 11.28 -6.18
C ARG A 197 9.18 10.60 -5.44
N GLY A 198 8.98 9.36 -4.98
CA GLY A 198 10.00 8.56 -4.32
C GLY A 198 11.20 8.32 -5.22
N THR A 199 11.00 7.78 -6.43
CA THR A 199 12.10 7.51 -7.37
C THR A 199 12.78 8.79 -7.87
N TYR A 200 12.09 9.91 -7.90
CA TYR A 200 12.71 11.20 -8.21
C TYR A 200 13.62 11.69 -7.07
N ASN A 201 13.30 11.38 -5.83
CA ASN A 201 14.13 11.65 -4.66
C ASN A 201 15.12 10.53 -4.36
N ASP A 202 15.49 9.74 -5.37
CA ASP A 202 16.47 8.68 -5.29
C ASP A 202 16.10 7.53 -4.35
N LEU A 203 14.83 7.39 -3.93
CA LEU A 203 14.42 6.19 -3.21
C LEU A 203 14.68 4.95 -4.05
N GLN A 204 15.32 3.98 -3.45
CA GLN A 204 15.59 2.70 -4.07
C GLN A 204 14.41 1.75 -3.83
N ILE A 205 13.75 1.38 -4.91
CA ILE A 205 12.54 0.53 -4.86
C ILE A 205 12.84 -0.77 -5.60
N MET A 206 12.73 -1.90 -4.92
CA MET A 206 13.02 -3.21 -5.48
C MET A 206 11.79 -4.13 -5.43
N THR A 207 11.50 -4.83 -6.51
CA THR A 207 10.51 -5.91 -6.51
C THR A 207 11.18 -7.22 -6.11
N ILE A 208 10.74 -7.82 -5.01
CA ILE A 208 11.13 -9.19 -4.64
C ILE A 208 10.34 -10.17 -5.51
N PRO A 209 11.01 -11.10 -6.26
CA PRO A 209 10.35 -12.03 -7.19
C PRO A 209 9.67 -13.20 -6.44
N LYS A 210 8.86 -12.86 -5.48
CA LYS A 210 8.08 -13.80 -4.68
C LYS A 210 6.67 -13.26 -4.51
N ILE A 211 5.70 -14.14 -4.66
CA ILE A 211 4.31 -13.79 -4.33
C ILE A 211 4.27 -13.46 -2.84
N GLY A 212 4.03 -12.18 -2.54
CA GLY A 212 3.97 -11.67 -1.17
C GLY A 212 2.57 -11.25 -0.76
N TYR A 213 1.70 -10.98 -1.72
CA TYR A 213 0.40 -10.36 -1.49
C TYR A 213 -0.67 -10.90 -2.43
N LYS A 214 -1.87 -11.06 -1.93
CA LYS A 214 -3.07 -11.39 -2.69
C LYS A 214 -4.03 -10.22 -2.60
N HIS A 215 -4.30 -9.59 -3.74
CA HIS A 215 -5.19 -8.46 -3.86
C HIS A 215 -6.56 -8.88 -4.41
N THR A 216 -7.63 -8.55 -3.69
CA THR A 216 -9.01 -8.80 -4.10
C THR A 216 -9.52 -7.65 -4.95
N ASN A 217 -9.37 -7.81 -6.25
CA ASN A 217 -9.80 -6.83 -7.24
C ASN A 217 -11.31 -6.90 -7.51
N MET A 218 -11.88 -5.82 -8.06
CA MET A 218 -13.29 -5.73 -8.43
C MET A 218 -14.29 -5.97 -7.28
N ARG A 219 -13.88 -5.74 -6.05
CA ARG A 219 -14.77 -5.82 -4.90
C ARG A 219 -15.80 -4.68 -4.94
N GLU A 220 -17.09 -5.04 -4.85
CA GLU A 220 -18.13 -4.04 -4.62
C GLU A 220 -17.81 -3.21 -3.38
N LEU A 221 -18.09 -1.91 -3.42
CA LEU A 221 -17.80 -0.93 -2.36
C LEU A 221 -16.32 -0.61 -2.15
N SER A 222 -15.40 -1.12 -2.97
CA SER A 222 -14.03 -0.59 -2.95
C SER A 222 -14.02 0.87 -3.43
N LEU A 223 -12.98 1.62 -3.04
CA LEU A 223 -12.83 3.02 -3.47
C LEU A 223 -12.91 3.14 -5.00
N PHE A 224 -12.18 2.29 -5.70
CA PHE A 224 -12.15 2.28 -7.17
C PHE A 224 -13.48 1.83 -7.78
N TRP A 225 -14.14 0.82 -7.18
CA TRP A 225 -15.48 0.38 -7.59
C TRP A 225 -16.50 1.50 -7.47
N ASN A 226 -16.53 2.21 -6.33
CA ASN A 226 -17.44 3.31 -6.11
C ASN A 226 -17.23 4.42 -7.16
N TYR A 227 -16.00 4.79 -7.44
CA TYR A 227 -15.69 5.75 -8.50
C TYR A 227 -16.14 5.30 -9.90
N LYS A 228 -16.07 4.00 -10.19
CA LYS A 228 -16.46 3.45 -11.49
C LYS A 228 -17.98 3.29 -11.66
N HIS A 229 -18.71 3.05 -10.57
CA HIS A 229 -20.13 2.68 -10.60
C HIS A 229 -21.05 3.71 -9.94
N ASP A 230 -20.52 4.74 -9.33
CA ASP A 230 -21.31 5.85 -8.80
C ASP A 230 -21.99 6.57 -9.99
N GLU A 231 -23.32 6.65 -9.95
CA GLU A 231 -24.10 7.30 -11.01
C GLU A 231 -23.81 8.81 -11.10
N ASP A 232 -23.42 9.42 -9.99
CA ASP A 232 -23.04 10.82 -9.89
C ASP A 232 -21.56 11.08 -10.24
N ILE A 233 -20.71 10.04 -10.12
CA ILE A 233 -19.27 10.11 -10.38
C ILE A 233 -18.89 8.96 -11.33
N LYS A 234 -19.37 8.98 -12.58
CA LYS A 234 -18.93 7.99 -13.58
C LYS A 234 -17.46 8.24 -13.90
N LEU A 235 -16.59 7.32 -13.49
CA LEU A 235 -15.20 7.33 -13.94
C LEU A 235 -15.16 6.89 -15.40
N ILE A 236 -15.19 7.87 -16.27
CA ILE A 236 -14.94 7.67 -17.71
C ILE A 236 -13.42 7.57 -17.94
N PRO A 237 -12.96 6.98 -19.04
CA PRO A 237 -11.52 6.87 -19.36
C PRO A 237 -10.77 8.20 -19.23
N GLU A 238 -11.39 9.31 -19.61
CA GLU A 238 -10.84 10.66 -19.52
C GLU A 238 -10.57 11.10 -18.08
N GLU A 239 -11.36 10.64 -17.11
CA GLU A 239 -11.12 10.92 -15.68
C GLU A 239 -9.95 10.11 -15.14
N ALA A 240 -9.79 8.87 -15.58
CA ALA A 240 -8.60 8.08 -15.25
C ALA A 240 -7.33 8.75 -15.77
N GLU A 241 -7.36 9.25 -17.01
CA GLU A 241 -6.27 10.05 -17.60
C GLU A 241 -6.02 11.35 -16.81
N PHE A 242 -7.09 11.99 -16.36
CA PHE A 242 -7.01 13.19 -15.52
C PHE A 242 -6.25 12.91 -14.21
N TRP A 243 -6.57 11.82 -13.50
CA TRP A 243 -5.91 11.49 -12.25
C TRP A 243 -4.44 11.10 -12.45
N VAL A 244 -4.12 10.35 -13.50
CA VAL A 244 -2.74 10.06 -13.89
C VAL A 244 -1.99 11.35 -14.23
N GLY A 245 -2.62 12.25 -15.00
CA GLY A 245 -2.07 13.55 -15.33
C GLY A 245 -1.86 14.44 -14.10
N THR A 246 -2.76 14.33 -13.10
CA THR A 246 -2.64 15.04 -11.82
C THR A 246 -1.44 14.52 -11.02
N ALA A 247 -1.25 13.21 -10.92
CA ALA A 247 -0.10 12.62 -10.26
C ALA A 247 1.23 13.06 -10.92
N LYS A 248 1.28 13.06 -12.25
CA LYS A 248 2.45 13.56 -13.00
C LYS A 248 2.72 15.05 -12.76
N LYS A 249 1.67 15.87 -12.70
CA LYS A 249 1.82 17.31 -12.39
C LYS A 249 2.34 17.53 -10.98
N GLU A 250 1.79 16.82 -9.98
CA GLU A 250 2.29 16.87 -8.59
C GLU A 250 3.76 16.52 -8.53
N TYR A 251 4.17 15.48 -9.23
CA TYR A 251 5.56 15.10 -9.35
C TYR A 251 6.43 16.23 -9.89
N PHE A 252 6.02 16.90 -10.98
CA PHE A 252 6.78 18.01 -11.55
C PHE A 252 6.76 19.27 -10.69
N PHE A 253 5.64 19.59 -10.04
CA PHE A 253 5.51 20.79 -9.21
C PHE A 253 6.19 20.65 -7.83
N THR A 254 6.33 19.47 -7.32
CA THR A 254 6.99 19.25 -6.03
C THR A 254 8.50 19.47 -6.13
N TYR A 255 9.06 19.32 -7.31
CA TYR A 255 10.49 19.41 -7.56
C TYR A 255 10.74 20.51 -8.59
N ASP A 256 11.60 21.46 -8.31
CA ASP A 256 11.92 22.69 -9.07
C ASP A 256 12.14 22.56 -10.59
N ARG A 257 11.95 21.37 -11.18
CA ARG A 257 11.97 21.16 -12.63
C ARG A 257 10.88 21.91 -13.39
N ALA A 258 9.80 22.34 -12.71
CA ALA A 258 8.83 23.23 -13.33
C ALA A 258 9.46 24.55 -13.79
N ILE A 259 10.58 24.94 -13.18
CA ILE A 259 11.36 26.13 -13.54
C ILE A 259 12.17 25.90 -14.82
N GLU A 260 12.61 24.67 -15.10
CA GLU A 260 13.38 24.35 -16.32
C GLU A 260 12.53 24.37 -17.61
N TYR A 261 11.21 24.22 -17.52
CA TYR A 261 10.28 24.27 -18.65
C TYR A 261 9.68 25.65 -18.88
N GLY A 262 10.01 26.63 -18.07
CA GLY A 262 9.52 28.01 -18.16
C GLY A 262 10.49 28.98 -18.81
N ASN A 263 11.59 28.52 -19.41
CA ASN A 263 12.56 29.36 -20.13
C ASN A 263 12.57 29.03 -21.62
#